data_9d196dcf8b261a210769a372250ed1d9
#
_entry.id   9d196dcf8b261a210769a372250ed1d9
#
_cell.length_a   1.000
_cell.length_b   1.000
_cell.length_c   1.000
_cell.angle_alpha   90.00
_cell.angle_beta   90.00
_cell.angle_gamma   90.00
#
_symmetry.space_group_name_H-M   'P 1'
#
loop_
_entity.id
_entity.type
_entity.pdbx_description
1 polymer ?
#
loop_
_entity_poly.entity_id
_entity_poly.type
_entity_poly.pdbx_seq_one_letter_code
_entity_poly.pdbx_strand_id
1 'polypeptide(L)'
;MRIEHSVTTLSWIPSYAVTGLNKALFESGFTHYDDPPPDQLYDLAEMKRDDRFRYANRLHAWIDVDDGRITDCGYAGGSIMGATTIRLGSRDLARFQAVEFEELHSEPEVTETSARFVQTFGGHVALPAPRHVNRPPFVKLQAPTVWTTLALVLHADGRTEWDFVGASPFPRHWLYDHEGKLAGKAGLANFKEWWRHSFGSHTPWGELDSPALLTTVETALERELSAQIMQGGEKPKLRTLKEGQLLMEQGKLGHELYLLLDGVLAVEVDGVALTEVGPGAILGERAIIEPEGRRTATLRALTKSRVAVADTSQIDRAKLREISDGRAAASD
;
A
#
# COMPACT_ATOMS: atom_id res chain seq x y z
N MET A 1 -29.45 25.20 -6.84
CA MET A 1 -29.68 23.79 -6.43
C MET A 1 -28.38 23.04 -6.64
N ARG A 2 -27.96 22.19 -5.66
CA ARG A 2 -26.74 21.35 -5.84
C ARG A 2 -27.15 19.98 -6.38
N ILE A 3 -26.41 19.52 -7.40
CA ILE A 3 -26.46 18.17 -7.96
C ILE A 3 -25.08 17.55 -7.72
N GLU A 4 -25.05 16.40 -7.07
CA GLU A 4 -23.80 15.69 -6.80
C GLU A 4 -23.99 14.19 -7.03
N HIS A 5 -22.97 13.56 -7.67
CA HIS A 5 -22.95 12.13 -7.92
C HIS A 5 -21.53 11.60 -7.86
N SER A 6 -21.43 10.30 -7.74
CA SER A 6 -20.14 9.61 -7.79
C SER A 6 -20.20 8.39 -8.70
N VAL A 7 -19.07 8.09 -9.34
CA VAL A 7 -18.83 6.82 -10.02
C VAL A 7 -17.60 6.18 -9.38
N THR A 8 -17.61 4.85 -9.21
CA THR A 8 -16.58 4.18 -8.43
C THR A 8 -16.03 2.98 -9.18
N THR A 9 -14.70 2.83 -9.26
CA THR A 9 -14.09 1.54 -9.63
C THR A 9 -13.58 0.83 -8.39
N LEU A 10 -13.87 -0.48 -8.28
CA LEU A 10 -13.21 -1.39 -7.36
C LEU A 10 -12.23 -2.27 -8.11
N SER A 11 -11.03 -2.37 -7.57
CA SER A 11 -9.95 -3.18 -8.15
C SER A 11 -9.64 -4.35 -7.24
N TRP A 12 -9.66 -5.55 -7.78
CA TRP A 12 -9.56 -6.80 -7.06
C TRP A 12 -8.77 -7.86 -7.83
N ILE A 13 -8.19 -8.84 -7.13
CA ILE A 13 -7.31 -9.87 -7.71
C ILE A 13 -8.02 -11.22 -7.78
N PRO A 14 -8.60 -11.58 -8.94
CA PRO A 14 -9.20 -12.89 -9.12
C PRO A 14 -8.16 -14.00 -9.28
N SER A 15 -8.48 -15.21 -8.83
CA SER A 15 -7.57 -16.37 -8.88
C SER A 15 -7.08 -16.74 -10.28
N TYR A 16 -7.88 -16.48 -11.30
CA TYR A 16 -7.54 -16.80 -12.68
C TYR A 16 -6.61 -15.75 -13.35
N ALA A 17 -6.45 -14.57 -12.76
CA ALA A 17 -5.69 -13.49 -13.39
C ALA A 17 -4.19 -13.54 -13.09
N VAL A 18 -3.78 -14.16 -11.97
CA VAL A 18 -2.36 -14.26 -11.60
C VAL A 18 -1.72 -15.46 -12.29
N THR A 19 -0.56 -15.26 -12.90
CA THR A 19 0.16 -16.28 -13.67
C THR A 19 1.64 -16.34 -13.28
N GLY A 20 2.31 -17.44 -13.66
CA GLY A 20 3.75 -17.62 -13.44
C GLY A 20 4.12 -17.92 -11.99
N LEU A 21 5.35 -17.58 -11.59
CA LEU A 21 5.88 -17.86 -10.23
C LEU A 21 5.08 -17.19 -9.13
N ASN A 22 4.52 -16.01 -9.39
CA ASN A 22 3.72 -15.29 -8.41
C ASN A 22 2.45 -16.04 -8.01
N LYS A 23 1.92 -16.91 -8.87
CA LYS A 23 0.78 -17.77 -8.55
C LYS A 23 1.07 -18.68 -7.36
N ALA A 24 2.31 -19.16 -7.22
CA ALA A 24 2.72 -20.00 -6.10
C ALA A 24 2.61 -19.27 -4.74
N LEU A 25 2.89 -17.97 -4.70
CA LEU A 25 2.71 -17.16 -3.47
C LEU A 25 1.25 -17.08 -3.05
N PHE A 26 0.33 -16.96 -3.99
CA PHE A 26 -1.09 -16.96 -3.71
C PHE A 26 -1.58 -18.38 -3.30
N GLU A 27 -1.14 -19.41 -3.99
CA GLU A 27 -1.53 -20.81 -3.71
C GLU A 27 -0.94 -21.36 -2.42
N SER A 28 0.21 -20.83 -1.95
CA SER A 28 0.79 -21.18 -0.65
C SER A 28 0.08 -20.54 0.54
N GLY A 29 -0.88 -19.63 0.29
CA GLY A 29 -1.57 -18.89 1.34
C GLY A 29 -0.78 -17.72 1.91
N PHE A 30 0.38 -17.40 1.33
CA PHE A 30 1.17 -16.22 1.73
C PHE A 30 0.41 -14.91 1.46
N THR A 31 -0.33 -14.87 0.36
CA THR A 31 -1.33 -13.84 0.07
C THR A 31 -2.60 -14.52 -0.44
N HIS A 32 -3.67 -13.78 -0.58
CA HIS A 32 -4.94 -14.35 -1.01
C HIS A 32 -5.47 -13.69 -2.27
N TYR A 33 -6.28 -14.45 -3.00
CA TYR A 33 -7.14 -13.90 -4.04
C TYR A 33 -8.33 -13.22 -3.39
N ASP A 34 -8.85 -12.20 -4.05
CA ASP A 34 -10.05 -11.54 -3.59
C ASP A 34 -11.29 -12.30 -4.08
N ASP A 35 -12.33 -12.33 -3.26
CA ASP A 35 -13.65 -12.70 -3.73
C ASP A 35 -14.19 -11.60 -4.66
N PRO A 36 -15.03 -11.95 -5.65
CA PRO A 36 -15.68 -10.95 -6.47
C PRO A 36 -16.38 -9.88 -5.61
N PRO A 37 -16.22 -8.60 -5.94
CA PRO A 37 -16.96 -7.55 -5.27
C PRO A 37 -18.48 -7.75 -5.44
N PRO A 38 -19.33 -7.17 -4.56
CA PRO A 38 -20.77 -7.29 -4.65
C PRO A 38 -21.34 -6.55 -5.88
N ASP A 39 -22.52 -6.95 -6.35
CA ASP A 39 -23.21 -6.22 -7.43
C ASP A 39 -23.74 -4.85 -7.00
N GLN A 40 -23.90 -4.62 -5.69
CA GLN A 40 -24.28 -3.35 -5.08
C GLN A 40 -23.23 -2.94 -4.06
N LEU A 41 -22.63 -1.76 -4.22
CA LEU A 41 -21.69 -1.22 -3.24
C LEU A 41 -22.39 -0.91 -1.91
N TYR A 42 -21.67 -1.18 -0.84
CA TYR A 42 -21.98 -0.70 0.50
C TYR A 42 -20.80 0.17 1.01
N ASP A 43 -20.69 0.40 2.29
CA ASP A 43 -19.65 1.27 2.88
C ASP A 43 -18.22 0.81 2.50
N LEU A 44 -17.48 1.67 1.77
CA LEU A 44 -16.13 1.38 1.31
C LEU A 44 -15.13 1.23 2.48
N ALA A 45 -15.37 1.90 3.60
CA ALA A 45 -14.49 1.75 4.77
C ALA A 45 -14.70 0.40 5.44
N GLU A 46 -15.93 -0.12 5.46
CA GLU A 46 -16.24 -1.47 5.89
C GLU A 46 -15.62 -2.50 4.96
N MET A 47 -15.80 -2.35 3.64
CA MET A 47 -15.16 -3.20 2.64
C MET A 47 -13.63 -3.23 2.76
N LYS A 48 -13.00 -2.09 3.08
CA LYS A 48 -11.56 -2.01 3.35
C LYS A 48 -11.16 -2.77 4.60
N ARG A 49 -11.95 -2.69 5.69
CA ARG A 49 -11.69 -3.48 6.92
C ARG A 49 -11.73 -4.97 6.66
N ASP A 50 -12.64 -5.39 5.78
CA ASP A 50 -12.87 -6.79 5.41
C ASP A 50 -11.94 -7.27 4.28
N ASP A 51 -10.97 -6.43 3.86
CA ASP A 51 -9.97 -6.73 2.82
C ASP A 51 -10.61 -7.20 1.49
N ARG A 52 -11.71 -6.50 1.06
CA ARG A 52 -12.54 -6.89 -0.09
C ARG A 52 -12.09 -6.32 -1.43
N PHE A 53 -11.10 -5.42 -1.44
CA PHE A 53 -10.56 -4.81 -2.65
C PHE A 53 -9.14 -4.30 -2.45
N ARG A 54 -8.40 -4.09 -3.54
CA ARG A 54 -7.03 -3.56 -3.53
C ARG A 54 -7.00 -2.04 -3.54
N TYR A 55 -7.89 -1.42 -4.28
CA TYR A 55 -8.17 0.02 -4.19
C TYR A 55 -9.53 0.34 -4.81
N ALA A 56 -10.09 1.47 -4.41
CA ALA A 56 -11.31 2.05 -4.92
C ALA A 56 -11.03 3.47 -5.41
N ASN A 57 -11.17 3.72 -6.71
CA ASN A 57 -11.21 5.08 -7.24
C ASN A 57 -12.65 5.53 -7.25
N ARG A 58 -12.98 6.55 -6.45
CA ARG A 58 -14.30 7.16 -6.38
C ARG A 58 -14.22 8.61 -6.87
N LEU A 59 -14.57 8.81 -8.12
CA LEU A 59 -14.78 10.15 -8.66
C LEU A 59 -16.13 10.66 -8.14
N HIS A 60 -16.07 11.59 -7.21
CA HIS A 60 -17.24 12.28 -6.64
C HIS A 60 -17.15 13.76 -7.01
N ALA A 61 -18.17 14.28 -7.66
CA ALA A 61 -18.21 15.66 -8.12
C ALA A 61 -19.59 16.27 -7.93
N TRP A 62 -19.63 17.60 -7.94
CA TRP A 62 -20.86 18.37 -7.76
C TRP A 62 -20.91 19.58 -8.70
N ILE A 63 -22.12 20.01 -9.00
CA ILE A 63 -22.43 21.27 -9.68
C ILE A 63 -23.51 22.03 -8.92
N ASP A 64 -23.39 23.35 -8.85
CA ASP A 64 -24.42 24.24 -8.39
C ASP A 64 -25.18 24.82 -9.62
N VAL A 65 -26.49 24.71 -9.62
CA VAL A 65 -27.35 25.11 -10.73
C VAL A 65 -28.29 26.22 -10.28
N ASP A 66 -28.33 27.29 -11.04
CA ASP A 66 -29.31 28.37 -10.90
C ASP A 66 -29.95 28.68 -12.27
N ASP A 67 -31.28 28.74 -12.33
CA ASP A 67 -32.06 28.94 -13.54
C ASP A 67 -31.63 28.05 -14.74
N GLY A 68 -31.36 26.76 -14.45
CA GLY A 68 -30.94 25.77 -15.44
C GLY A 68 -29.50 25.93 -15.95
N ARG A 69 -28.69 26.79 -15.34
CA ARG A 69 -27.28 27.04 -15.69
C ARG A 69 -26.37 26.69 -14.54
N ILE A 70 -25.21 26.16 -14.87
CA ILE A 70 -24.17 25.86 -13.88
C ILE A 70 -23.51 27.17 -13.43
N THR A 71 -23.50 27.41 -12.12
CA THR A 71 -22.91 28.59 -11.49
C THR A 71 -21.59 28.28 -10.76
N ASP A 72 -21.42 27.03 -10.30
CA ASP A 72 -20.21 26.57 -9.63
C ASP A 72 -20.10 25.06 -9.74
N CYS A 73 -18.87 24.49 -9.59
CA CYS A 73 -18.65 23.05 -9.64
C CYS A 73 -17.34 22.67 -8.93
N GLY A 74 -17.22 21.38 -8.56
CA GLY A 74 -15.99 20.90 -7.94
C GLY A 74 -15.95 19.40 -7.68
N TYR A 75 -14.80 18.94 -7.23
CA TYR A 75 -14.56 17.58 -6.77
C TYR A 75 -14.83 17.46 -5.27
N ALA A 76 -15.29 16.29 -4.82
CA ALA A 76 -15.56 16.02 -3.41
C ALA A 76 -14.70 14.90 -2.81
N GLY A 77 -13.87 14.21 -3.62
CA GLY A 77 -12.96 13.15 -3.16
C GLY A 77 -13.67 11.86 -2.73
N GLY A 78 -12.92 10.95 -2.14
CA GLY A 78 -13.47 9.71 -1.57
C GLY A 78 -12.83 8.42 -2.06
N SER A 79 -11.73 8.49 -2.80
CA SER A 79 -10.93 7.33 -3.20
C SER A 79 -10.20 6.70 -2.01
N ILE A 80 -9.97 5.40 -2.05
CA ILE A 80 -9.40 4.65 -0.92
C ILE A 80 -8.46 3.56 -1.46
N MET A 81 -7.21 3.54 -0.95
CA MET A 81 -6.33 2.39 -1.11
C MET A 81 -6.62 1.32 -0.06
N GLY A 82 -6.59 0.06 -0.48
CA GLY A 82 -6.77 -1.11 0.35
C GLY A 82 -5.50 -1.48 1.15
N ALA A 83 -5.56 -2.61 1.80
CA ALA A 83 -4.42 -3.23 2.49
C ALA A 83 -4.34 -4.70 2.07
N THR A 84 -3.21 -5.34 2.32
CA THR A 84 -3.05 -6.79 2.13
C THR A 84 -2.59 -7.42 3.42
N THR A 85 -3.32 -8.40 3.91
CA THR A 85 -2.94 -9.18 5.08
C THR A 85 -2.25 -10.46 4.62
N ILE A 86 -1.01 -10.65 5.08
CA ILE A 86 -0.26 -11.89 4.87
C ILE A 86 -0.57 -12.84 6.01
N ARG A 87 -0.88 -14.11 5.68
CA ARG A 87 -1.28 -15.13 6.62
C ARG A 87 -0.39 -16.36 6.54
N LEU A 88 -0.15 -16.98 7.69
CA LEU A 88 0.41 -18.33 7.77
C LEU A 88 -0.59 -19.21 8.53
N GLY A 89 -1.32 -20.05 7.81
CA GLY A 89 -2.45 -20.79 8.35
C GLY A 89 -3.55 -19.85 8.87
N SER A 90 -3.90 -19.95 10.14
CA SER A 90 -4.92 -19.11 10.79
C SER A 90 -4.36 -17.83 11.43
N ARG A 91 -3.04 -17.57 11.34
CA ARG A 91 -2.39 -16.41 11.98
C ARG A 91 -2.10 -15.32 10.96
N ASP A 92 -2.48 -14.10 11.29
CA ASP A 92 -2.07 -12.92 10.55
C ASP A 92 -0.61 -12.58 10.91
N LEU A 93 0.30 -12.69 9.93
CA LEU A 93 1.73 -12.42 10.12
C LEU A 93 2.04 -10.93 9.98
N ALA A 94 1.52 -10.30 8.95
CA ALA A 94 1.76 -8.91 8.65
C ALA A 94 0.60 -8.33 7.83
N ARG A 95 0.38 -7.04 7.99
CA ARG A 95 -0.53 -6.27 7.15
C ARG A 95 0.26 -5.20 6.43
N PHE A 96 0.26 -5.23 5.10
CA PHE A 96 0.82 -4.20 4.26
C PHE A 96 -0.25 -3.17 3.95
N GLN A 97 0.08 -1.89 4.07
CA GLN A 97 -0.76 -0.83 3.54
C GLN A 97 -0.28 -0.44 2.15
N ALA A 98 -1.24 -0.22 1.26
CA ALA A 98 -0.95 0.45 0.01
C ALA A 98 -0.58 1.91 0.27
N VAL A 99 0.22 2.48 -0.61
CA VAL A 99 0.56 3.90 -0.59
C VAL A 99 -0.21 4.55 -1.72
N GLU A 100 -1.12 5.43 -1.35
CA GLU A 100 -1.87 6.24 -2.30
C GLU A 100 -0.99 7.38 -2.82
N PHE A 101 -1.15 7.66 -4.12
CA PHE A 101 -0.66 8.88 -4.72
C PHE A 101 -1.73 9.97 -4.62
N GLU A 102 -1.31 11.21 -4.80
CA GLU A 102 -2.23 12.33 -4.89
C GLU A 102 -3.23 12.09 -6.04
N GLU A 103 -4.52 12.34 -5.79
CA GLU A 103 -5.54 12.28 -6.82
C GLU A 103 -5.22 13.30 -7.93
N LEU A 104 -5.11 12.84 -9.16
CA LEU A 104 -4.93 13.72 -10.29
C LEU A 104 -6.31 14.14 -10.82
N HIS A 105 -6.63 15.41 -10.67
CA HIS A 105 -7.83 16.02 -11.18
C HIS A 105 -7.51 16.85 -12.42
N SER A 106 -8.22 16.64 -13.52
CA SER A 106 -8.20 17.60 -14.62
C SER A 106 -9.03 18.84 -14.22
N GLU A 107 -8.71 19.98 -14.79
CA GLU A 107 -9.61 21.12 -14.68
C GLU A 107 -10.98 20.77 -15.27
N PRO A 108 -12.09 21.02 -14.58
CA PRO A 108 -13.43 20.65 -15.07
C PRO A 108 -13.74 21.37 -16.39
N GLU A 109 -14.24 20.60 -17.37
CA GLU A 109 -14.73 21.15 -18.64
C GLU A 109 -16.18 21.57 -18.45
N VAL A 110 -16.43 22.88 -18.26
CA VAL A 110 -17.75 23.43 -17.91
C VAL A 110 -18.38 24.11 -19.10
N THR A 111 -19.65 23.78 -19.37
CA THR A 111 -20.54 24.47 -20.27
C THR A 111 -21.69 25.15 -19.48
N GLU A 112 -22.62 25.83 -20.15
CA GLU A 112 -23.79 26.39 -19.44
C GLU A 112 -24.63 25.32 -18.74
N THR A 113 -24.70 24.09 -19.29
CA THR A 113 -25.65 23.05 -18.85
C THR A 113 -25.01 21.74 -18.48
N SER A 114 -23.70 21.59 -18.61
CA SER A 114 -22.95 20.37 -18.23
C SER A 114 -21.55 20.68 -17.72
N ALA A 115 -21.06 19.85 -16.82
CA ALA A 115 -19.66 19.87 -16.37
C ALA A 115 -19.08 18.45 -16.41
N ARG A 116 -17.90 18.31 -17.04
CA ARG A 116 -17.17 17.06 -17.14
C ARG A 116 -15.97 17.09 -16.19
N PHE A 117 -15.85 16.07 -15.38
CA PHE A 117 -14.81 15.85 -14.39
C PHE A 117 -13.99 14.62 -14.78
N VAL A 118 -12.66 14.67 -14.62
CA VAL A 118 -11.80 13.53 -14.86
C VAL A 118 -10.84 13.37 -13.68
N GLN A 119 -10.81 12.17 -13.11
CA GLN A 119 -9.94 11.83 -11.98
C GLN A 119 -9.14 10.58 -12.27
N THR A 120 -7.84 10.65 -12.00
CA THR A 120 -6.99 9.48 -11.90
C THR A 120 -6.63 9.24 -10.44
N PHE A 121 -6.84 8.02 -9.98
CA PHE A 121 -6.46 7.59 -8.64
C PHE A 121 -5.79 6.22 -8.68
N GLY A 122 -4.86 6.02 -7.76
CA GLY A 122 -4.12 4.79 -7.57
C GLY A 122 -2.92 4.99 -6.68
N GLY A 123 -1.94 4.14 -6.83
CA GLY A 123 -0.73 4.16 -6.03
C GLY A 123 -0.01 2.84 -6.07
N HIS A 124 0.87 2.60 -5.11
CA HIS A 124 1.50 1.30 -4.92
C HIS A 124 0.56 0.37 -4.16
N VAL A 125 0.24 -0.79 -4.77
CA VAL A 125 -0.55 -1.80 -4.08
C VAL A 125 0.20 -2.35 -2.87
N ALA A 126 -0.56 -2.74 -1.86
CA ALA A 126 -0.05 -3.34 -0.63
C ALA A 126 0.47 -4.79 -0.83
N LEU A 127 1.18 -5.06 -1.91
CA LEU A 127 1.71 -6.37 -2.22
C LEU A 127 3.13 -6.23 -2.79
N PRO A 128 4.18 -6.37 -1.94
CA PRO A 128 5.55 -6.39 -2.42
C PRO A 128 5.73 -7.60 -3.33
N ALA A 129 6.29 -7.36 -4.48
CA ALA A 129 6.43 -8.35 -5.51
C ALA A 129 7.88 -8.43 -5.99
N PRO A 130 8.46 -9.63 -6.22
CA PRO A 130 9.80 -9.77 -6.71
C PRO A 130 9.90 -9.22 -8.14
N ARG A 131 10.72 -8.19 -8.33
CA ARG A 131 11.06 -7.61 -9.61
C ARG A 131 12.46 -8.00 -10.02
N HIS A 132 12.62 -8.50 -11.24
CA HIS A 132 13.95 -8.75 -11.81
C HIS A 132 14.65 -7.41 -12.12
N VAL A 133 15.91 -7.27 -11.70
CA VAL A 133 16.76 -6.11 -11.99
C VAL A 133 18.06 -6.55 -12.64
N ASN A 134 18.66 -5.70 -13.48
CA ASN A 134 19.86 -6.03 -14.27
C ASN A 134 21.19 -5.98 -13.46
N ARG A 135 21.12 -5.67 -12.19
CA ARG A 135 22.29 -5.61 -11.27
C ARG A 135 22.04 -6.49 -10.05
N PRO A 136 23.07 -7.03 -9.41
CA PRO A 136 22.91 -7.75 -8.15
C PRO A 136 22.11 -6.93 -7.12
N PRO A 137 21.17 -7.54 -6.38
CA PRO A 137 20.91 -8.99 -6.21
C PRO A 137 20.05 -9.64 -7.31
N PHE A 138 19.87 -9.04 -8.46
CA PHE A 138 19.06 -9.45 -9.60
C PHE A 138 17.54 -9.55 -9.34
N VAL A 139 17.10 -9.45 -8.10
CA VAL A 139 15.71 -9.39 -7.69
C VAL A 139 15.57 -8.32 -6.61
N LYS A 140 14.61 -7.41 -6.77
CA LYS A 140 14.15 -6.47 -5.74
C LYS A 140 12.70 -6.74 -5.43
N LEU A 141 12.31 -6.61 -4.16
CA LEU A 141 10.90 -6.52 -3.79
C LEU A 141 10.45 -5.08 -3.98
N GLN A 142 9.45 -4.87 -4.77
CA GLN A 142 8.89 -3.55 -5.05
C GLN A 142 7.39 -3.66 -5.20
N ALA A 143 6.67 -2.71 -4.65
CA ALA A 143 5.23 -2.61 -4.86
C ALA A 143 4.94 -2.08 -6.26
N PRO A 144 4.17 -2.82 -7.06
CA PRO A 144 3.77 -2.35 -8.38
C PRO A 144 2.71 -1.26 -8.27
N THR A 145 2.71 -0.36 -9.26
CA THR A 145 1.73 0.72 -9.35
C THR A 145 0.45 0.24 -10.03
N VAL A 146 -0.67 0.66 -9.50
CA VAL A 146 -2.01 0.44 -10.05
C VAL A 146 -2.78 1.75 -10.12
N TRP A 147 -3.64 1.90 -11.11
CA TRP A 147 -4.43 3.11 -11.27
C TRP A 147 -5.65 2.88 -12.16
N THR A 148 -6.63 3.76 -12.00
CA THR A 148 -7.76 3.93 -12.91
C THR A 148 -8.03 5.41 -13.15
N THR A 149 -8.53 5.74 -14.32
CA THR A 149 -9.00 7.08 -14.69
C THR A 149 -10.47 7.02 -15.03
N LEU A 150 -11.28 7.82 -14.35
CA LEU A 150 -12.72 7.93 -14.50
C LEU A 150 -13.08 9.29 -15.05
N ALA A 151 -14.15 9.36 -15.83
CA ALA A 151 -14.82 10.60 -16.18
C ALA A 151 -16.28 10.56 -15.70
N LEU A 152 -16.78 11.71 -15.26
CA LEU A 152 -18.15 11.92 -14.82
C LEU A 152 -18.66 13.22 -15.43
N VAL A 153 -19.83 13.18 -16.07
CA VAL A 153 -20.51 14.37 -16.60
C VAL A 153 -21.79 14.57 -15.82
N LEU A 154 -21.91 15.73 -15.22
CA LEU A 154 -23.13 16.17 -14.53
C LEU A 154 -23.83 17.21 -15.39
N HIS A 155 -25.13 17.02 -15.61
CA HIS A 155 -25.97 17.94 -16.36
C HIS A 155 -26.88 18.73 -15.42
N ALA A 156 -27.14 19.98 -15.78
CA ALA A 156 -28.02 20.87 -15.01
C ALA A 156 -29.48 20.36 -14.88
N ASP A 157 -29.91 19.44 -15.76
CA ASP A 157 -31.19 18.74 -15.69
C ASP A 157 -31.21 17.49 -14.80
N GLY A 158 -30.05 17.16 -14.14
CA GLY A 158 -29.89 16.03 -13.25
C GLY A 158 -29.45 14.74 -13.94
N ARG A 159 -29.27 14.71 -15.26
CA ARG A 159 -28.67 13.54 -15.95
C ARG A 159 -27.24 13.40 -15.59
N THR A 160 -26.77 12.15 -15.55
CA THR A 160 -25.37 11.78 -15.22
C THR A 160 -24.87 10.82 -16.27
N GLU A 161 -23.69 11.10 -16.81
CA GLU A 161 -22.98 10.21 -17.71
C GLU A 161 -21.59 9.92 -17.11
N TRP A 162 -21.06 8.75 -17.38
CA TRP A 162 -19.75 8.36 -16.88
C TRP A 162 -18.99 7.52 -17.91
N ASP A 163 -17.66 7.55 -17.82
CA ASP A 163 -16.79 6.78 -18.69
C ASP A 163 -15.58 6.25 -17.92
N PHE A 164 -15.11 5.08 -18.36
CA PHE A 164 -13.88 4.45 -17.88
C PHE A 164 -12.74 4.77 -18.86
N VAL A 165 -12.06 5.89 -18.60
CA VAL A 165 -11.09 6.49 -19.52
C VAL A 165 -9.82 5.66 -19.68
N GLY A 166 -9.33 5.06 -18.57
CA GLY A 166 -8.12 4.27 -18.59
C GLY A 166 -7.85 3.54 -17.29
N ALA A 167 -6.92 2.59 -17.35
CA ALA A 167 -6.52 1.80 -16.20
C ALA A 167 -5.16 1.13 -16.40
N SER A 168 -4.50 0.81 -15.30
CA SER A 168 -3.44 -0.22 -15.32
C SER A 168 -4.02 -1.57 -15.76
N PRO A 169 -3.27 -2.39 -16.52
CA PRO A 169 -3.80 -3.64 -17.08
C PRO A 169 -4.08 -4.74 -16.04
N PHE A 170 -3.83 -4.46 -14.78
CA PHE A 170 -4.09 -5.32 -13.62
C PHE A 170 -4.14 -4.43 -12.35
N PRO A 171 -4.94 -4.74 -11.34
CA PRO A 171 -5.84 -5.90 -11.16
C PRO A 171 -7.10 -5.87 -12.07
N ARG A 172 -8.10 -6.68 -11.77
CA ARG A 172 -9.41 -6.59 -12.41
C ARG A 172 -10.15 -5.37 -11.84
N HIS A 173 -10.76 -4.56 -12.73
CA HIS A 173 -11.50 -3.37 -12.34
C HIS A 173 -12.99 -3.57 -12.62
N TRP A 174 -13.83 -3.33 -11.62
CA TRP A 174 -15.28 -3.30 -11.74
C TRP A 174 -15.76 -1.88 -11.52
N LEU A 175 -16.68 -1.42 -12.36
CA LEU A 175 -17.20 -0.07 -12.36
C LEU A 175 -18.63 -0.06 -11.85
N TYR A 176 -18.90 0.86 -10.94
CA TYR A 176 -20.20 1.09 -10.32
C TYR A 176 -20.71 2.49 -10.65
N ASP A 177 -21.99 2.57 -11.00
CA ASP A 177 -22.66 3.82 -11.32
C ASP A 177 -22.92 4.69 -10.07
N HIS A 178 -23.61 5.78 -10.26
CA HIS A 178 -23.95 6.75 -9.22
C HIS A 178 -24.89 6.20 -8.13
N GLU A 179 -25.61 5.12 -8.40
CA GLU A 179 -26.44 4.41 -7.42
C GLU A 179 -25.62 3.31 -6.68
N GLY A 180 -24.34 3.15 -7.01
CA GLY A 180 -23.49 2.10 -6.47
C GLY A 180 -23.78 0.71 -7.04
N LYS A 181 -24.50 0.61 -8.16
CA LYS A 181 -24.80 -0.63 -8.84
C LYS A 181 -23.70 -0.97 -9.84
N LEU A 182 -23.34 -2.27 -9.93
CA LEU A 182 -22.36 -2.73 -10.90
C LEU A 182 -22.84 -2.45 -12.33
N ALA A 183 -22.13 -1.58 -13.03
CA ALA A 183 -22.47 -1.10 -14.37
C ALA A 183 -21.47 -1.57 -15.44
N GLY A 184 -20.23 -1.92 -15.06
CA GLY A 184 -19.24 -2.36 -16.02
C GLY A 184 -18.11 -3.18 -15.40
N LYS A 185 -17.39 -3.91 -16.25
CA LYS A 185 -16.24 -4.72 -15.87
C LYS A 185 -15.13 -4.50 -16.89
N ALA A 186 -13.89 -4.24 -16.45
CA ALA A 186 -12.76 -4.18 -17.37
C ALA A 186 -12.66 -5.49 -18.14
N GLY A 187 -12.52 -5.40 -19.46
CA GLY A 187 -12.51 -6.57 -20.34
C GLY A 187 -11.32 -7.49 -20.11
N LEU A 188 -10.15 -6.91 -19.82
CA LEU A 188 -8.90 -7.66 -19.66
C LEU A 188 -8.29 -7.41 -18.28
N ALA A 189 -7.68 -8.47 -17.71
CA ALA A 189 -6.76 -8.37 -16.60
C ALA A 189 -5.47 -9.06 -17.02
N ASN A 190 -4.51 -8.29 -17.50
CA ASN A 190 -3.25 -8.79 -18.05
C ASN A 190 -2.11 -8.66 -17.05
N PHE A 191 -1.99 -9.65 -16.17
CA PHE A 191 -0.94 -9.71 -15.15
C PHE A 191 0.48 -9.61 -15.72
N LYS A 192 0.74 -10.27 -16.86
CA LYS A 192 2.08 -10.31 -17.45
C LYS A 192 2.52 -8.97 -18.03
N GLU A 193 1.61 -8.24 -18.65
CA GLU A 193 1.87 -6.90 -19.17
C GLU A 193 2.07 -5.91 -18.03
N TRP A 194 1.16 -5.90 -17.08
CA TRP A 194 1.26 -5.09 -15.89
C TRP A 194 2.58 -5.33 -15.13
N TRP A 195 2.96 -6.60 -14.92
CA TRP A 195 4.21 -6.96 -14.26
C TRP A 195 5.45 -6.40 -14.94
N ARG A 196 5.43 -6.21 -16.24
CA ARG A 196 6.55 -5.64 -16.99
C ARG A 196 6.63 -4.12 -16.90
N HIS A 197 5.50 -3.45 -16.77
CA HIS A 197 5.38 -2.00 -16.94
C HIS A 197 4.96 -1.23 -15.68
N SER A 198 4.58 -1.92 -14.60
CA SER A 198 4.07 -1.28 -13.37
C SER A 198 5.14 -0.76 -12.41
N PHE A 199 6.39 -0.70 -12.86
CA PHE A 199 7.52 -0.24 -12.07
C PHE A 199 8.21 0.94 -12.76
N GLY A 200 8.39 2.06 -12.04
CA GLY A 200 9.07 3.24 -12.55
C GLY A 200 8.14 4.22 -13.26
N SER A 201 8.66 4.97 -14.23
CA SER A 201 8.02 6.12 -14.85
C SER A 201 6.81 5.82 -15.77
N HIS A 202 6.33 4.58 -15.81
CA HIS A 202 5.17 4.17 -16.62
C HIS A 202 3.84 4.33 -15.86
N THR A 203 3.70 5.41 -15.12
CA THR A 203 2.51 5.73 -14.35
C THR A 203 1.99 7.12 -14.73
N PRO A 204 0.72 7.44 -14.48
CA PRO A 204 0.18 8.77 -14.70
C PRO A 204 0.90 9.89 -13.91
N TRP A 205 1.60 9.54 -12.83
CA TRP A 205 2.36 10.46 -11.99
C TRP A 205 3.81 10.68 -12.45
N GLY A 206 4.30 9.91 -13.42
CA GLY A 206 5.65 10.06 -13.96
C GLY A 206 6.75 9.92 -12.90
N GLU A 207 7.56 10.98 -12.71
CA GLU A 207 8.71 10.99 -11.79
C GLU A 207 8.32 11.14 -10.30
N LEU A 208 7.05 11.36 -9.98
CA LEU A 208 6.56 11.38 -8.59
C LEU A 208 6.51 9.98 -7.98
N ASP A 209 6.70 8.95 -8.80
CA ASP A 209 6.78 7.57 -8.33
C ASP A 209 8.09 7.34 -7.54
N SER A 210 7.99 7.12 -6.24
CA SER A 210 9.13 6.83 -5.37
C SER A 210 9.21 5.33 -5.07
N PRO A 211 10.36 4.68 -5.28
CA PRO A 211 10.52 3.24 -5.01
C PRO A 211 10.47 2.86 -3.53
N ALA A 212 10.53 3.82 -2.62
CA ALA A 212 10.65 3.59 -1.16
C ALA A 212 9.31 3.64 -0.40
N LEU A 213 8.19 3.49 -1.06
CA LEU A 213 6.88 3.80 -0.47
C LEU A 213 6.14 2.63 0.16
N LEU A 214 6.62 1.37 0.03
CA LEU A 214 5.94 0.24 0.65
C LEU A 214 6.69 -0.23 1.88
N THR A 215 6.10 -0.01 3.04
CA THR A 215 6.57 -0.57 4.29
C THR A 215 5.55 -1.55 4.84
N THR A 216 6.04 -2.61 5.46
CA THR A 216 5.20 -3.54 6.21
C THR A 216 4.54 -2.77 7.35
N VAL A 217 3.23 -2.86 7.45
CA VAL A 217 2.54 -2.39 8.64
C VAL A 217 2.89 -3.34 9.77
N GLU A 218 3.24 -2.77 10.88
CA GLU A 218 3.47 -3.37 12.18
C GLU A 218 2.58 -4.61 12.42
N THR A 219 3.16 -5.75 12.72
CA THR A 219 2.40 -6.92 13.15
C THR A 219 1.68 -6.64 14.47
N ALA A 220 0.66 -7.41 14.82
CA ALA A 220 -0.04 -7.26 16.10
C ALA A 220 0.93 -7.36 17.28
N LEU A 221 1.93 -8.22 17.17
CA LEU A 221 2.98 -8.43 18.17
C LEU A 221 3.94 -7.24 18.24
N GLU A 222 4.37 -6.69 17.09
CA GLU A 222 5.19 -5.48 17.04
C GLU A 222 4.45 -4.28 17.63
N ARG A 223 3.14 -4.17 17.39
CA ARG A 223 2.28 -3.15 17.98
C ARG A 223 2.21 -3.23 19.50
N GLU A 224 2.07 -4.44 20.04
CA GLU A 224 2.09 -4.67 21.47
C GLU A 224 3.44 -4.29 22.09
N LEU A 225 4.55 -4.71 21.47
CA LEU A 225 5.91 -4.37 21.90
C LEU A 225 6.21 -2.87 21.72
N SER A 226 5.74 -2.25 20.66
CA SER A 226 5.83 -0.80 20.47
C SER A 226 5.16 -0.04 21.62
N ALA A 227 3.95 -0.49 22.03
CA ALA A 227 3.26 0.09 23.15
C ALA A 227 4.05 -0.09 24.46
N GLN A 228 4.63 -1.26 24.70
CA GLN A 228 5.48 -1.51 25.87
C GLN A 228 6.73 -0.62 25.87
N ILE A 229 7.41 -0.48 24.73
CA ILE A 229 8.60 0.38 24.59
C ILE A 229 8.26 1.85 24.83
N MET A 230 7.13 2.33 24.30
CA MET A 230 6.76 3.74 24.37
C MET A 230 6.04 4.14 25.67
N GLN A 231 5.42 3.19 26.38
CA GLN A 231 4.57 3.44 27.55
C GLN A 231 5.11 2.79 28.84
N GLY A 232 6.20 2.02 28.78
CA GLY A 232 6.74 1.18 29.86
C GLY A 232 7.46 1.91 31.00
N GLY A 233 7.21 3.20 31.22
CA GLY A 233 7.64 3.96 32.41
C GLY A 233 8.83 4.89 32.20
N GLU A 234 9.92 4.48 31.56
CA GLU A 234 11.02 5.36 31.19
C GLU A 234 10.89 5.82 29.73
N LYS A 235 11.08 7.11 29.48
CA LYS A 235 11.04 7.65 28.12
C LYS A 235 12.19 7.03 27.30
N PRO A 236 11.90 6.32 26.18
CA PRO A 236 12.94 5.70 25.38
C PRO A 236 13.90 6.77 24.82
N LYS A 237 15.17 6.41 24.74
CA LYS A 237 16.18 7.25 24.10
C LYS A 237 15.92 7.31 22.59
N LEU A 238 15.74 8.51 22.04
CA LEU A 238 15.53 8.72 20.63
C LEU A 238 16.86 8.93 19.89
N ARG A 239 17.02 8.28 18.75
CA ARG A 239 18.14 8.46 17.83
C ARG A 239 17.62 8.86 16.46
N THR A 240 18.20 9.89 15.86
CA THR A 240 17.88 10.33 14.49
C THR A 240 19.02 9.92 13.57
N LEU A 241 18.66 9.39 12.41
CA LEU A 241 19.56 8.98 11.34
C LEU A 241 19.35 9.91 10.15
N LYS A 242 20.44 10.30 9.50
CA LYS A 242 20.39 10.92 8.17
C LYS A 242 20.34 9.82 7.12
N GLU A 243 19.87 10.17 5.92
CA GLU A 243 19.95 9.31 4.75
C GLU A 243 21.39 8.78 4.54
N GLY A 244 21.52 7.49 4.21
CA GLY A 244 22.78 6.76 4.08
C GLY A 244 23.43 6.33 5.38
N GLN A 245 23.00 6.81 6.54
CA GLN A 245 23.61 6.50 7.83
C GLN A 245 23.20 5.11 8.32
N LEU A 246 24.18 4.39 8.91
CA LEU A 246 23.93 3.07 9.50
C LEU A 246 23.33 3.18 10.90
N LEU A 247 22.30 2.40 11.16
CA LEU A 247 21.76 2.15 12.50
C LEU A 247 22.58 1.05 13.20
N MET A 248 22.83 -0.04 12.50
CA MET A 248 23.67 -1.16 12.94
C MET A 248 24.37 -1.80 11.74
N GLU A 249 25.43 -2.58 12.01
CA GLU A 249 26.26 -3.22 11.00
C GLU A 249 26.34 -4.73 11.29
N GLN A 250 26.16 -5.54 10.25
CA GLN A 250 26.24 -7.01 10.31
C GLN A 250 27.57 -7.48 10.94
N GLY A 251 27.50 -8.52 11.76
CA GLY A 251 28.64 -9.11 12.45
C GLY A 251 29.09 -8.36 13.71
N LYS A 252 28.71 -7.10 13.92
CA LYS A 252 29.03 -6.36 15.14
C LYS A 252 28.22 -6.88 16.33
N LEU A 253 28.81 -6.80 17.52
CA LEU A 253 28.07 -7.06 18.77
C LEU A 253 27.05 -5.95 19.02
N GLY A 254 25.86 -6.33 19.49
CA GLY A 254 24.83 -5.35 19.80
C GLY A 254 23.71 -5.92 20.65
N HIS A 255 23.41 -5.22 21.75
CA HIS A 255 22.39 -5.61 22.73
C HIS A 255 21.18 -4.66 22.75
N GLU A 256 21.20 -3.64 21.86
CA GLU A 256 20.09 -2.69 21.77
C GLU A 256 19.01 -3.22 20.82
N LEU A 257 17.76 -2.98 21.20
CA LEU A 257 16.60 -3.16 20.37
C LEU A 257 16.13 -1.78 19.91
N TYR A 258 15.64 -1.70 18.69
CA TYR A 258 15.17 -0.46 18.11
C TYR A 258 13.73 -0.60 17.65
N LEU A 259 12.93 0.44 17.93
CA LEU A 259 11.63 0.64 17.29
C LEU A 259 11.76 1.76 16.26
N LEU A 260 11.50 1.49 15.00
CA LEU A 260 11.47 2.51 13.96
C LEU A 260 10.19 3.35 14.11
N LEU A 261 10.36 4.64 14.40
CA LEU A 261 9.25 5.58 14.60
C LEU A 261 8.89 6.34 13.34
N ASP A 262 9.89 6.60 12.48
CA ASP A 262 9.71 7.40 11.27
C ASP A 262 10.85 7.12 10.28
N GLY A 263 10.56 7.19 8.97
CA GLY A 263 11.50 6.93 7.90
C GLY A 263 11.54 5.47 7.43
N VAL A 264 12.48 5.16 6.54
CA VAL A 264 12.66 3.85 5.92
C VAL A 264 14.12 3.42 6.06
N LEU A 265 14.32 2.16 6.44
CA LEU A 265 15.65 1.54 6.50
C LEU A 265 15.74 0.35 5.53
N ALA A 266 16.84 0.25 4.81
CA ALA A 266 17.21 -0.98 4.09
C ALA A 266 17.81 -2.00 5.07
N VAL A 267 17.41 -3.26 4.89
CA VAL A 267 18.02 -4.43 5.55
C VAL A 267 18.98 -5.07 4.56
N GLU A 268 20.26 -5.02 4.87
CA GLU A 268 21.32 -5.54 4.01
C GLU A 268 21.98 -6.75 4.69
N VAL A 269 22.18 -7.84 3.95
CA VAL A 269 22.96 -9.02 4.39
C VAL A 269 24.04 -9.27 3.37
N ASP A 270 25.28 -9.42 3.83
CA ASP A 270 26.47 -9.58 2.99
C ASP A 270 26.61 -8.50 1.90
N GLY A 271 26.19 -7.27 2.25
CA GLY A 271 26.24 -6.12 1.34
C GLY A 271 25.09 -6.08 0.32
N VAL A 272 24.14 -7.01 0.38
CA VAL A 272 22.98 -7.08 -0.51
C VAL A 272 21.73 -6.60 0.23
N ALA A 273 21.02 -5.63 -0.34
CA ALA A 273 19.74 -5.18 0.21
C ALA A 273 18.67 -6.26 -0.03
N LEU A 274 18.10 -6.79 1.05
CA LEU A 274 17.07 -7.84 0.99
C LEU A 274 15.66 -7.25 1.01
N THR A 275 15.42 -6.27 1.87
CA THR A 275 14.10 -5.69 2.08
C THR A 275 14.21 -4.28 2.66
N GLU A 276 13.09 -3.59 2.71
CA GLU A 276 12.93 -2.28 3.35
C GLU A 276 11.95 -2.39 4.51
N VAL A 277 12.23 -1.69 5.59
CA VAL A 277 11.39 -1.65 6.79
C VAL A 277 11.00 -0.22 7.12
N GLY A 278 9.75 -0.05 7.56
CA GLY A 278 9.14 1.24 7.88
C GLY A 278 8.71 1.37 9.33
N PRO A 279 8.00 2.47 9.67
CA PRO A 279 7.53 2.75 11.01
C PRO A 279 6.76 1.60 11.64
N GLY A 280 7.01 1.32 12.92
CA GLY A 280 6.46 0.19 13.67
C GLY A 280 7.40 -1.03 13.73
N ALA A 281 8.38 -1.14 12.84
CA ALA A 281 9.30 -2.27 12.83
C ALA A 281 10.18 -2.31 14.09
N ILE A 282 10.25 -3.50 14.72
CA ILE A 282 11.18 -3.83 15.80
C ILE A 282 12.44 -4.41 15.18
N LEU A 283 13.59 -3.88 15.52
CA LEU A 283 14.86 -4.17 14.83
C LEU A 283 15.96 -4.55 15.82
N GLY A 284 16.81 -5.50 15.41
CA GLY A 284 17.95 -5.95 16.23
C GLY A 284 17.59 -7.10 17.19
N GLU A 285 16.41 -7.68 17.09
CA GLU A 285 15.86 -8.75 17.93
C GLU A 285 16.72 -10.02 17.86
N ARG A 286 17.24 -10.38 16.68
CA ARG A 286 18.06 -11.59 16.51
C ARG A 286 19.31 -11.57 17.37
N ALA A 287 20.04 -10.47 17.43
CA ALA A 287 21.24 -10.36 18.25
C ALA A 287 20.97 -10.51 19.76
N ILE A 288 19.73 -10.31 20.21
CA ILE A 288 19.32 -10.48 21.60
C ILE A 288 18.96 -11.95 21.90
N ILE A 289 18.45 -12.64 20.88
CA ILE A 289 18.00 -14.04 21.00
C ILE A 289 19.19 -14.99 20.84
N GLU A 290 20.10 -14.67 19.93
CA GLU A 290 21.25 -15.51 19.61
C GLU A 290 22.33 -15.43 20.69
N PRO A 291 22.98 -16.57 21.03
CA PRO A 291 23.98 -16.62 22.10
C PRO A 291 25.21 -15.73 21.86
N GLU A 292 25.56 -15.52 20.61
CA GLU A 292 26.73 -14.73 20.22
C GLU A 292 26.50 -13.23 20.26
N GLY A 293 25.24 -12.77 20.32
CA GLY A 293 24.88 -11.35 20.38
C GLY A 293 25.32 -10.54 19.15
N ARG A 294 25.50 -11.20 18.00
CA ARG A 294 25.93 -10.55 16.76
C ARG A 294 24.76 -10.08 15.91
N ARG A 295 24.92 -8.92 15.30
CA ARG A 295 23.94 -8.39 14.32
C ARG A 295 23.94 -9.27 13.08
N THR A 296 22.80 -9.77 12.69
CA THR A 296 22.61 -10.63 11.51
C THR A 296 22.50 -9.87 10.20
N ALA A 297 22.23 -8.56 10.27
CA ALA A 297 22.09 -7.69 9.11
C ALA A 297 22.66 -6.29 9.39
N THR A 298 22.97 -5.57 8.33
CA THR A 298 23.23 -4.12 8.35
C THR A 298 21.93 -3.38 8.09
N LEU A 299 21.64 -2.35 8.87
CA LEU A 299 20.50 -1.46 8.65
C LEU A 299 21.00 -0.08 8.24
N ARG A 300 20.61 0.35 7.05
CA ARG A 300 20.96 1.64 6.46
C ARG A 300 19.71 2.52 6.26
N ALA A 301 19.76 3.75 6.70
CA ALA A 301 18.68 4.71 6.48
C ALA A 301 18.60 5.10 5.00
N LEU A 302 17.46 4.82 4.36
CA LEU A 302 17.13 5.25 3.00
C LEU A 302 16.55 6.68 2.99
N THR A 303 15.93 7.06 4.09
CA THR A 303 15.41 8.41 4.30
C THR A 303 15.89 8.91 5.66
N LYS A 304 15.70 10.21 5.96
CA LYS A 304 15.86 10.68 7.34
C LYS A 304 14.94 9.86 8.25
N SER A 305 15.51 9.13 9.20
CA SER A 305 14.78 8.18 10.04
C SER A 305 14.94 8.50 11.53
N ARG A 306 13.97 8.08 12.33
CA ARG A 306 13.98 8.24 13.78
C ARG A 306 13.62 6.92 14.45
N VAL A 307 14.44 6.48 15.38
CA VAL A 307 14.24 5.25 16.13
C VAL A 307 14.20 5.52 17.64
N ALA A 308 13.41 4.71 18.36
CA ALA A 308 13.49 4.60 19.80
C ALA A 308 14.43 3.43 20.15
N VAL A 309 15.34 3.66 21.08
CA VAL A 309 16.23 2.63 21.62
C VAL A 309 15.57 2.05 22.86
N ALA A 310 15.28 0.75 22.84
CA ALA A 310 14.61 0.05 23.92
C ALA A 310 15.60 -0.69 24.82
N ASP A 311 15.31 -0.71 26.11
CA ASP A 311 15.99 -1.56 27.07
C ASP A 311 15.43 -2.99 26.98
N THR A 312 16.32 -3.94 26.68
CA THR A 312 15.97 -5.35 26.52
C THR A 312 15.64 -6.07 27.82
N SER A 313 15.97 -5.47 28.99
CA SER A 313 15.67 -6.05 30.30
C SER A 313 14.18 -6.16 30.60
N GLN A 314 13.36 -5.32 29.94
CA GLN A 314 11.92 -5.23 30.14
C GLN A 314 11.09 -5.97 29.05
N ILE A 315 11.77 -6.60 28.08
CA ILE A 315 11.09 -7.21 26.94
C ILE A 315 11.12 -8.73 27.04
N ASP A 316 9.96 -9.35 26.82
CA ASP A 316 9.80 -10.79 26.80
C ASP A 316 10.57 -11.41 25.61
N ARG A 317 11.58 -12.20 25.93
CA ARG A 317 12.39 -12.90 24.92
C ARG A 317 11.60 -13.90 24.06
N ALA A 318 10.49 -14.44 24.57
CA ALA A 318 9.64 -15.33 23.79
C ALA A 318 8.96 -14.56 22.65
N LYS A 319 8.47 -13.35 22.92
CA LYS A 319 7.87 -12.48 21.91
C LYS A 319 8.89 -12.02 20.85
N LEU A 320 10.14 -11.77 21.23
CA LEU A 320 11.20 -11.45 20.27
C LEU A 320 11.52 -12.62 19.33
N ARG A 321 11.48 -13.86 19.84
CA ARG A 321 11.65 -15.06 19.01
C ARG A 321 10.52 -15.19 18.00
N GLU A 322 9.28 -14.99 18.39
CA GLU A 322 8.15 -15.06 17.49
C GLU A 322 8.24 -14.05 16.34
N ILE A 323 8.71 -12.81 16.59
CA ILE A 323 9.00 -11.81 15.54
C ILE A 323 10.11 -12.29 14.62
N SER A 324 11.22 -12.78 15.19
CA SER A 324 12.38 -13.25 14.43
C SER A 324 12.02 -14.42 13.50
N ASP A 325 11.29 -15.40 14.03
CA ASP A 325 10.86 -16.58 13.27
C ASP A 325 9.87 -16.21 12.17
N GLY A 326 8.93 -15.30 12.44
CA GLY A 326 7.98 -14.78 11.46
C GLY A 326 8.66 -14.06 10.29
N ARG A 327 9.74 -13.31 10.56
CA ARG A 327 10.54 -12.64 9.51
C ARG A 327 11.43 -13.60 8.72
N ALA A 328 11.98 -14.64 9.37
CA ALA A 328 12.74 -15.67 8.67
C ALA A 328 11.85 -16.43 7.67
N ALA A 329 10.64 -16.82 8.10
CA ALA A 329 9.67 -17.47 7.23
C ALA A 329 9.14 -16.58 6.08
N ALA A 330 9.23 -15.27 6.22
CA ALA A 330 8.85 -14.32 5.16
C ALA A 330 10.01 -14.01 4.18
N SER A 331 11.24 -14.44 4.51
CA SER A 331 12.46 -14.19 3.71
C SER A 331 12.90 -15.43 2.91
N ASP A 332 12.40 -16.62 3.25
CA ASP A 332 12.55 -17.88 2.52
C ASP A 332 11.41 -18.06 1.50
#